data_4c25676fe1e86b4f79d9da296ba56963
#
_entry.id   4c25676fe1e86b4f79d9da296ba56963
#
_cell.length_a   1.000
_cell.length_b   1.000
_cell.length_c   1.000
_cell.angle_alpha   90.00
_cell.angle_beta   90.00
_cell.angle_gamma   90.00
#
_symmetry.space_group_name_H-M   'P 1'
#
loop_
_entity.id
_entity.type
_entity.pdbx_description
1 polymer ?
#
loop_
_entity_poly.entity_id
_entity_poly.type
_entity_poly.pdbx_seq_one_letter_code
_entity_poly.pdbx_strand_id
1 'polypeptide(L)'
;MKVEKKIALLKERLNADSLLPGWNSQKKMAVIPINSITAKAFTPPADAKQASVAIILFEKDGDLSFLLTKRTSNVEHHKGQISLPGGAIDLGETSKDASLR
;
A
#
# COMPACT_ATOMS: atom_id res chain seq x y z
N MET A 1 -11.42 -22.21 1.24
CA MET A 1 -10.69 -22.10 -0.05
C MET A 1 -9.21 -22.24 0.19
N LYS A 2 -8.55 -23.10 -0.55
CA LYS A 2 -7.09 -23.31 -0.42
C LYS A 2 -6.32 -22.06 -0.86
N VAL A 3 -5.14 -21.88 -0.29
CA VAL A 3 -4.30 -20.70 -0.56
C VAL A 3 -3.97 -20.57 -2.04
N GLU A 4 -3.68 -21.68 -2.73
CA GLU A 4 -3.37 -21.68 -4.17
C GLU A 4 -4.53 -21.09 -4.99
N LYS A 5 -5.78 -21.43 -4.63
CA LYS A 5 -6.97 -20.88 -5.30
C LYS A 5 -7.12 -19.39 -5.07
N LYS A 6 -6.86 -18.93 -3.84
CA LYS A 6 -6.89 -17.50 -3.51
C LYS A 6 -5.86 -16.73 -4.32
N ILE A 7 -4.65 -17.25 -4.42
CA ILE A 7 -3.57 -16.62 -5.20
C ILE A 7 -3.92 -16.57 -6.69
N ALA A 8 -4.45 -17.67 -7.22
CA ALA A 8 -4.86 -17.72 -8.63
C ALA A 8 -5.95 -16.69 -8.93
N LEU A 9 -6.93 -16.56 -8.04
CA LEU A 9 -8.01 -15.59 -8.19
C LEU A 9 -7.49 -14.15 -8.13
N LEU A 10 -6.55 -13.87 -7.23
CA LEU A 10 -5.92 -12.56 -7.15
C LEU A 10 -5.15 -12.22 -8.43
N LYS A 11 -4.36 -13.17 -8.95
CA LYS A 11 -3.62 -12.97 -10.21
C LYS A 11 -4.56 -12.66 -11.37
N GLU A 12 -5.65 -13.41 -11.47
CA GLU A 12 -6.65 -13.18 -12.50
C GLU A 12 -7.24 -11.77 -12.42
N ARG A 13 -7.64 -11.35 -11.23
CA ARG A 13 -8.25 -10.03 -11.03
C ARG A 13 -7.28 -8.89 -11.26
N LEU A 14 -6.02 -9.03 -10.85
CA LEU A 14 -4.99 -8.00 -11.03
C LEU A 14 -4.54 -7.88 -12.49
N ASN A 15 -4.63 -8.96 -13.26
CA ASN A 15 -4.27 -8.98 -14.67
C ASN A 15 -5.45 -8.68 -15.61
N ALA A 16 -6.67 -8.55 -15.07
CA ALA A 16 -7.81 -8.17 -15.87
C ALA A 16 -7.68 -6.73 -16.38
N ASP A 17 -8.25 -6.44 -17.54
CA ASP A 17 -8.20 -5.11 -18.15
C ASP A 17 -9.06 -4.08 -17.42
N SER A 18 -9.60 -4.41 -16.27
CA SER A 18 -10.37 -3.50 -15.45
C SER A 18 -9.46 -2.62 -14.62
N LEU A 19 -9.80 -1.34 -14.54
CA LEU A 19 -9.08 -0.40 -13.68
C LEU A 19 -9.27 -0.78 -12.20
N LEU A 20 -8.19 -0.65 -11.43
CA LEU A 20 -8.26 -0.77 -9.98
C LEU A 20 -9.15 0.36 -9.43
N PRO A 21 -9.87 0.12 -8.32
CA PRO A 21 -10.86 1.09 -7.82
C PRO A 21 -10.27 2.42 -7.34
N GLY A 22 -9.01 2.42 -6.89
CA GLY A 22 -8.30 3.65 -6.56
C GLY A 22 -9.01 4.53 -5.53
N TRP A 23 -9.05 5.82 -5.79
CA TRP A 23 -9.62 6.81 -4.87
C TRP A 23 -11.08 6.55 -4.50
N ASN A 24 -11.89 6.05 -5.42
CA ASN A 24 -13.29 5.75 -5.14
C ASN A 24 -13.49 4.72 -4.03
N SER A 25 -12.55 3.79 -3.88
CA SER A 25 -12.55 2.84 -2.76
C SER A 25 -11.90 3.43 -1.52
N GLN A 26 -10.80 4.15 -1.68
CA GLN A 26 -10.06 4.73 -0.56
C GLN A 26 -10.89 5.74 0.21
N LYS A 27 -11.65 6.58 -0.48
CA LYS A 27 -12.46 7.63 0.17
C LYS A 27 -13.55 7.09 1.09
N LYS A 28 -13.96 5.83 0.93
CA LYS A 28 -14.97 5.22 1.78
C LYS A 28 -14.53 5.12 3.24
N MET A 29 -13.22 4.98 3.47
CA MET A 29 -12.64 4.86 4.80
C MET A 29 -11.82 6.09 5.20
N ALA A 30 -11.74 7.08 4.33
CA ALA A 30 -11.00 8.30 4.62
C ALA A 30 -11.77 9.18 5.60
N VAL A 31 -11.02 9.97 6.38
CA VAL A 31 -11.61 11.02 7.21
C VAL A 31 -12.28 12.02 6.27
N ILE A 32 -13.58 12.25 6.48
CA ILE A 32 -14.34 13.19 5.65
C ILE A 32 -13.97 14.61 6.06
N PRO A 33 -13.46 15.42 5.12
CA PRO A 33 -13.16 16.82 5.43
C PRO A 33 -14.44 17.60 5.72
N ILE A 34 -14.41 18.39 6.78
CA ILE A 34 -15.55 19.23 7.17
C ILE A 34 -15.74 20.40 6.20
N ASN A 35 -14.70 20.78 5.46
CA ASN A 35 -14.76 21.88 4.50
C ASN A 35 -14.01 21.54 3.20
N SER A 36 -14.24 22.34 2.16
CA SER A 36 -13.68 22.13 0.83
C SER A 36 -12.14 22.27 0.77
N ILE A 37 -11.54 22.92 1.75
CA ILE A 37 -10.07 23.09 1.80
C ILE A 37 -9.39 21.73 1.95
N THR A 38 -9.98 20.85 2.72
CA THR A 38 -9.43 19.52 2.95
C THR A 38 -9.60 18.58 1.75
N ALA A 39 -10.49 18.88 0.82
CA ALA A 39 -10.57 18.13 -0.44
C ALA A 39 -9.27 18.25 -1.26
N LYS A 40 -8.60 19.40 -1.18
CA LYS A 40 -7.30 19.63 -1.83
C LYS A 40 -6.17 18.85 -1.17
N ALA A 41 -6.33 18.43 0.09
CA ALA A 41 -5.33 17.65 0.81
C ALA A 41 -5.15 16.25 0.21
N PHE A 42 -6.10 15.78 -0.57
CA PHE A 42 -6.02 14.49 -1.25
C PHE A 42 -5.41 14.59 -2.66
N THR A 43 -5.13 15.80 -3.13
CA THR A 43 -4.44 16.03 -4.39
C THR A 43 -2.96 16.27 -4.09
N PRO A 44 -2.06 15.36 -4.53
CA PRO A 44 -0.65 15.54 -4.21
C PRO A 44 -0.09 16.78 -4.92
N PRO A 45 0.80 17.54 -4.27
CA PRO A 45 1.49 18.63 -4.93
C PRO A 45 2.38 18.10 -6.07
N ALA A 46 2.71 18.98 -7.03
CA ALA A 46 3.52 18.60 -8.19
C ALA A 46 4.92 18.08 -7.80
N ASP A 47 5.45 18.54 -6.66
CA ASP A 47 6.76 18.14 -6.13
C ASP A 47 6.67 17.04 -5.07
N ALA A 48 5.52 16.38 -4.96
CA ALA A 48 5.35 15.30 -3.99
C ALA A 48 6.37 14.18 -4.23
N LYS A 49 7.01 13.73 -3.16
CA LYS A 49 7.91 12.58 -3.22
C LYS A 49 7.11 11.32 -3.44
N GLN A 50 7.57 10.49 -4.35
CA GLN A 50 6.96 9.21 -4.63
C GLN A 50 7.52 8.13 -3.71
N ALA A 51 6.66 7.25 -3.27
CA ALA A 51 7.03 6.10 -2.46
C ALA A 51 6.22 4.90 -2.91
N SER A 52 6.70 3.72 -2.58
CA SER A 52 5.97 2.49 -2.87
C SER A 52 5.99 1.57 -1.66
N VAL A 53 4.96 0.75 -1.56
CA VAL A 53 4.86 -0.30 -0.55
C VAL A 53 4.60 -1.63 -1.22
N ALA A 54 4.97 -2.71 -0.54
CA ALA A 54 4.73 -4.07 -1.02
C ALA A 54 3.71 -4.75 -0.13
N ILE A 55 2.82 -5.52 -0.75
CA ILE A 55 1.98 -6.47 -0.04
C ILE A 55 2.58 -7.85 -0.30
N ILE A 56 3.36 -8.34 0.65
CA ILE A 56 4.05 -9.63 0.53
C ILE A 56 3.14 -10.71 1.07
N LEU A 57 2.68 -11.59 0.18
CA LEU A 57 1.74 -12.65 0.53
C LEU A 57 2.50 -13.95 0.80
N PHE A 58 2.08 -14.66 1.83
CA PHE A 58 2.64 -15.97 2.17
C PHE A 58 1.59 -16.83 2.84
N GLU A 59 1.84 -18.14 2.90
CA GLU A 59 0.98 -19.08 3.59
C GLU A 59 1.48 -19.27 5.02
N LYS A 60 0.56 -19.13 5.98
CA LYS A 60 0.82 -19.40 7.38
C LYS A 60 -0.35 -20.17 7.97
N ASP A 61 -0.06 -21.34 8.51
CA ASP A 61 -1.08 -22.21 9.15
C ASP A 61 -2.29 -22.49 8.26
N GLY A 62 -2.05 -22.64 6.94
CA GLY A 62 -3.10 -22.90 5.97
C GLY A 62 -3.86 -21.67 5.49
N ASP A 63 -3.51 -20.49 5.98
CA ASP A 63 -4.17 -19.23 5.59
C ASP A 63 -3.24 -18.33 4.80
N LEU A 64 -3.84 -17.57 3.88
CA LEU A 64 -3.13 -16.54 3.17
C LEU A 64 -2.93 -15.33 4.08
N SER A 65 -1.67 -14.97 4.27
CA SER A 65 -1.27 -13.90 5.18
C SER A 65 -0.40 -12.88 4.46
N PHE A 66 -0.25 -11.69 5.03
CA PHE A 66 0.66 -10.69 4.50
C PHE A 66 1.52 -10.10 5.61
N LEU A 67 2.68 -9.57 5.20
CA LEU A 67 3.68 -9.07 6.11
C LEU A 67 3.41 -7.61 6.46
N LEU A 68 3.48 -7.29 7.75
CA LEU A 68 3.51 -5.91 8.24
C LEU A 68 4.82 -5.67 8.97
N THR A 69 5.31 -4.44 8.92
CA THR A 69 6.46 -4.01 9.69
C THR A 69 6.00 -3.12 10.83
N LYS A 70 6.69 -3.22 11.96
CA LYS A 70 6.48 -2.34 13.10
C LYS A 70 7.71 -1.48 13.28
N ARG A 71 7.55 -0.18 13.25
CA ARG A 71 8.64 0.75 13.43
C ARG A 71 9.16 0.67 14.88
N THR A 72 10.49 0.63 15.03
CA THR A 72 11.09 0.50 16.37
C THR A 72 10.91 1.78 17.18
N SER A 73 11.02 1.67 18.50
CA SER A 73 10.93 2.83 19.40
C SER A 73 12.16 3.74 19.33
N ASN A 74 13.24 3.30 18.64
CA ASN A 74 14.50 4.03 18.54
C ASN A 74 14.56 5.03 17.39
N VAL A 75 13.52 5.09 16.53
CA VAL A 75 13.46 6.07 15.43
C VAL A 75 12.78 7.35 15.90
N GLU A 76 13.18 8.48 15.30
CA GLU A 76 12.66 9.79 15.69
C GLU A 76 11.18 9.99 15.33
N HIS A 77 10.75 9.42 14.20
CA HIS A 77 9.40 9.62 13.68
C HIS A 77 8.64 8.31 13.62
N HIS A 78 7.33 8.40 13.90
CA HIS A 78 6.40 7.27 13.77
C HIS A 78 6.79 6.03 14.58
N LYS A 79 7.27 6.24 15.83
CA LYS A 79 7.63 5.15 16.76
C LYS A 79 6.46 4.19 16.96
N GLY A 80 6.73 2.89 16.85
CA GLY A 80 5.73 1.85 17.07
C GLY A 80 4.65 1.75 16.00
N GLN A 81 4.69 2.56 14.95
CA GLN A 81 3.71 2.53 13.88
C GLN A 81 3.85 1.26 13.05
N ILE A 82 2.71 0.66 12.73
CA ILE A 82 2.63 -0.53 11.88
C ILE A 82 2.36 -0.08 10.45
N SER A 83 3.11 -0.63 9.50
CA SER A 83 2.97 -0.28 8.09
C SER A 83 3.36 -1.45 7.18
N LEU A 84 2.98 -1.34 5.90
CA LEU A 84 3.50 -2.23 4.87
C LEU A 84 4.97 -1.91 4.61
N PRO A 85 5.81 -2.92 4.27
CA PRO A 85 7.19 -2.66 3.90
C PRO A 85 7.28 -1.84 2.62
N GLY A 86 8.24 -0.94 2.56
CA GLY A 86 8.43 -0.08 1.40
C GLY A 86 9.27 1.13 1.74
N GLY A 87 9.29 2.09 0.85
CA GLY A 87 10.03 3.31 1.03
C GLY A 87 9.96 4.26 -0.15
N ALA A 88 10.69 5.35 -0.07
CA ALA A 88 10.78 6.35 -1.12
C ALA A 88 11.40 5.75 -2.39
N ILE A 89 10.91 6.20 -3.53
CA ILE A 89 11.44 5.80 -4.82
C ILE A 89 12.59 6.75 -5.15
N ASP A 90 13.80 6.18 -5.30
CA ASP A 90 14.97 6.95 -5.69
C ASP A 90 15.01 7.16 -7.19
N LEU A 91 15.79 8.14 -7.63
CA LEU A 91 15.95 8.44 -9.05
C LEU A 91 16.46 7.20 -9.80
N GLY A 92 15.74 6.82 -10.87
CA GLY A 92 16.07 5.65 -11.67
C GLY A 92 15.53 4.33 -11.14
N GLU A 93 14.88 4.32 -9.97
CA GLU A 93 14.23 3.13 -9.44
C GLU A 93 12.80 2.99 -9.97
N THR A 94 12.35 1.74 -10.12
CA THR A 94 10.93 1.45 -10.32
C THR A 94 10.23 1.34 -8.96
N SER A 95 8.90 1.38 -8.95
CA SER A 95 8.11 1.15 -7.74
C SER A 95 8.42 -0.22 -7.14
N LYS A 96 8.59 -1.23 -7.97
CA LYS A 96 8.93 -2.59 -7.53
C LYS A 96 10.29 -2.61 -6.83
N ASP A 97 11.31 -1.98 -7.42
CA ASP A 97 12.65 -1.94 -6.85
C ASP A 97 12.66 -1.25 -5.48
N ALA A 98 11.98 -0.12 -5.37
CA ALA A 98 11.91 0.63 -4.12
C ALA A 98 11.19 -0.17 -3.02
N SER A 99 10.14 -0.90 -3.37
CA SER A 99 9.37 -1.67 -2.39
C SER A 99 10.09 -2.92 -1.90
N LEU A 100 11.07 -3.43 -2.66
CA LEU A 100 11.81 -4.66 -2.33
C LEU A 100 13.21 -4.38 -1.74
N ARG A 101 13.61 -3.13 -1.66
CA ARG A 101 14.93 -2.73 -1.14
C ARG A 101 15.07 -2.85 0.37
#